data_a1876a3418652c5354e49033593214a1
#
_entry.id   a1876a3418652c5354e49033593214a1
#
_cell.length_a   1.000
_cell.length_b   1.000
_cell.length_c   1.000
_cell.angle_alpha   90.00
_cell.angle_beta   90.00
_cell.angle_gamma   90.00
#
_symmetry.space_group_name_H-M   'P 1'
#
loop_
_entity.id
_entity.type
_entity.pdbx_description
1 polymer ?
#
loop_
_entity_poly.entity_id
_entity_poly.type
_entity_poly.pdbx_seq_one_letter_code
_entity_poly.pdbx_strand_id
1 'polypeptide(L)'
;MLDRMPLTNQTVLARPSVLRLSVLLLALLVALATGAPTGELSSAVAQGAVEARIAGGAPLTWDPARAGETSSVGVIAQVFETLTAFDAENEIRPALAESWEVAADGRRIDFRLRPGLAYSDGSPIIGQDVVDSWFRLLDPARPSPLVSLLADVSGANEFLAGSVGREGVGMRADGGTVTVELRRPASYFLAVTGSPSMAVVPPSMRDQLDTLVLPGSVVVSGAYVPTAQTDGAIRLEANPRYWAGEPALSVIEIVSDFGPGSPVSAFEQGLVDYVPIGSWDASWVRYDSRLGPQLREVSNFVVHYYGFDTTRPPFDDARVRSAFARAVDWERMALLGDRQPARSMVPEGIPGGGDEDFKPPYDPEEARRLLAEAGYPAGEGFPALPLVSHGYGFETAVAEQLQEELNISLPVEFREFGDYLELRQTDDRAQFWNVAWSADYPHAHDFLGLLLETGSASNEGRWSNAEYDALIEQAAGTEDPDEQAVIYAQAQQVLREEAPVVPVEYSSGWALSRDGLLGATPSGVGYIRFAGLAWAEGSGQ
;
A
#
# COMPACT_ATOMS: atom_id res chain seq x y z
N MET A 1 -45.20 10.77 -43.82
CA MET A 1 -44.77 10.00 -45.00
C MET A 1 -43.74 9.00 -44.42
N LEU A 2 -44.15 7.90 -43.89
CA LEU A 2 -44.48 6.55 -44.36
C LEU A 2 -43.68 6.12 -45.62
N ASP A 3 -42.74 5.18 -45.42
CA ASP A 3 -42.68 3.90 -46.11
C ASP A 3 -41.48 3.09 -45.58
N ARG A 4 -41.75 2.01 -44.83
CA ARG A 4 -41.91 0.58 -45.12
C ARG A 4 -40.61 -0.21 -45.30
N MET A 5 -40.42 -1.09 -44.33
CA MET A 5 -39.64 -2.35 -44.35
C MET A 5 -39.95 -3.25 -45.57
N PRO A 6 -39.12 -4.28 -45.90
CA PRO A 6 -39.46 -5.57 -45.29
C PRO A 6 -38.28 -6.45 -44.79
N LEU A 7 -38.64 -7.28 -43.82
CA LEU A 7 -38.01 -8.48 -43.31
C LEU A 7 -37.92 -9.60 -44.36
N THR A 8 -36.85 -10.40 -44.36
CA THR A 8 -36.98 -11.85 -44.66
C THR A 8 -35.99 -12.65 -43.82
N ASN A 9 -36.60 -13.51 -43.01
CA ASN A 9 -36.03 -14.66 -42.32
C ASN A 9 -35.58 -15.75 -43.30
N GLN A 10 -34.48 -16.43 -43.01
CA GLN A 10 -34.38 -17.88 -43.21
C GLN A 10 -33.31 -18.50 -42.28
N THR A 11 -33.80 -19.15 -41.24
CA THR A 11 -33.10 -20.10 -40.38
C THR A 11 -32.91 -21.42 -41.15
N VAL A 12 -31.67 -21.88 -41.28
CA VAL A 12 -31.36 -23.25 -41.68
C VAL A 12 -30.71 -23.98 -40.51
N LEU A 13 -31.49 -24.83 -39.88
CA LEU A 13 -31.05 -25.82 -38.90
C LEU A 13 -30.35 -26.97 -39.62
N ALA A 14 -29.04 -27.14 -39.42
CA ALA A 14 -28.32 -28.33 -39.82
C ALA A 14 -28.27 -29.33 -38.66
N ARG A 15 -28.86 -30.51 -38.84
CA ARG A 15 -28.78 -31.65 -37.92
C ARG A 15 -27.37 -32.28 -37.98
N PRO A 16 -26.73 -32.64 -36.84
CA PRO A 16 -25.50 -33.41 -36.87
C PRO A 16 -25.75 -34.89 -37.21
N SER A 17 -24.99 -35.40 -38.15
CA SER A 17 -25.05 -36.76 -38.62
C SER A 17 -24.52 -37.76 -37.60
N VAL A 18 -25.20 -38.87 -37.41
CA VAL A 18 -24.96 -40.00 -36.49
C VAL A 18 -23.64 -40.74 -36.75
N LEU A 19 -22.87 -40.35 -37.77
CA LEU A 19 -21.63 -41.05 -38.19
C LEU A 19 -20.36 -40.70 -37.39
N ARG A 20 -20.41 -39.69 -36.50
CA ARG A 20 -19.23 -39.31 -35.70
C ARG A 20 -19.12 -39.97 -34.31
N LEU A 21 -20.19 -40.61 -33.84
CA LEU A 21 -20.18 -41.29 -32.53
C LEU A 21 -19.58 -42.70 -32.59
N SER A 22 -19.60 -43.36 -33.76
CA SER A 22 -19.11 -44.74 -33.94
C SER A 22 -17.56 -44.82 -34.07
N VAL A 23 -16.89 -43.75 -34.47
CA VAL A 23 -15.43 -43.73 -34.64
C VAL A 23 -14.71 -43.50 -33.30
N LEU A 24 -15.33 -42.81 -32.36
CA LEU A 24 -14.76 -42.56 -31.02
C LEU A 24 -14.83 -43.79 -30.10
N LEU A 25 -15.83 -44.65 -30.26
CA LEU A 25 -15.93 -45.89 -29.48
C LEU A 25 -14.97 -47.00 -29.99
N LEU A 26 -14.61 -46.99 -31.26
CA LEU A 26 -13.65 -47.97 -31.83
C LEU A 26 -12.22 -47.61 -31.47
N ALA A 27 -11.86 -46.34 -31.30
CA ALA A 27 -10.55 -45.88 -30.86
C ALA A 27 -10.27 -46.22 -29.39
N LEU A 28 -11.34 -46.28 -28.56
CA LEU A 28 -11.18 -46.63 -27.13
C LEU A 28 -11.01 -48.13 -26.88
N LEU A 29 -11.54 -49.00 -27.78
CA LEU A 29 -11.42 -50.46 -27.67
C LEU A 29 -10.10 -51.02 -28.25
N VAL A 30 -9.41 -50.28 -29.13
CA VAL A 30 -8.12 -50.69 -29.66
C VAL A 30 -6.98 -50.34 -28.70
N ALA A 31 -7.15 -49.32 -27.85
CA ALA A 31 -6.14 -48.95 -26.85
C ALA A 31 -6.04 -49.92 -25.66
N LEU A 32 -7.03 -50.80 -25.47
CA LEU A 32 -7.06 -51.80 -24.40
C LEU A 32 -6.44 -53.17 -24.83
N ALA A 33 -6.13 -53.37 -26.12
CA ALA A 33 -5.65 -54.64 -26.66
C ALA A 33 -4.16 -54.68 -27.06
N THR A 34 -3.47 -53.55 -27.02
CA THR A 34 -2.02 -53.52 -27.24
C THR A 34 -1.34 -53.10 -25.95
N GLY A 35 -0.74 -54.06 -25.26
CA GLY A 35 0.11 -53.79 -24.09
C GLY A 35 1.30 -52.90 -24.46
N ALA A 36 1.09 -51.60 -24.59
CA ALA A 36 2.12 -50.62 -24.63
C ALA A 36 2.75 -50.53 -23.22
N PRO A 37 4.05 -50.44 -23.06
CA PRO A 37 4.66 -50.27 -21.75
C PRO A 37 4.10 -48.97 -21.18
N THR A 38 3.56 -49.06 -19.97
CA THR A 38 3.25 -47.90 -19.14
C THR A 38 4.56 -47.17 -18.89
N GLY A 39 4.89 -46.25 -19.82
CA GLY A 39 5.88 -45.23 -19.52
C GLY A 39 5.42 -44.54 -18.24
N GLU A 40 6.28 -44.55 -17.25
CA GLU A 40 6.11 -43.84 -15.99
C GLU A 40 5.62 -42.42 -16.31
N LEU A 41 4.34 -42.18 -16.01
CA LEU A 41 3.86 -40.83 -15.76
C LEU A 41 4.78 -40.31 -14.68
N SER A 42 5.71 -39.46 -15.10
CA SER A 42 6.55 -38.69 -14.23
C SER A 42 5.68 -38.24 -13.07
N SER A 43 6.05 -38.65 -11.88
CA SER A 43 5.41 -38.24 -10.64
C SER A 43 5.26 -36.73 -10.67
N ALA A 44 4.07 -36.24 -10.96
CA ALA A 44 3.72 -34.91 -10.51
C ALA A 44 4.07 -34.91 -9.01
N VAL A 45 5.06 -34.14 -8.63
CA VAL A 45 5.37 -33.85 -7.23
C VAL A 45 4.01 -33.56 -6.62
N ALA A 46 3.60 -34.38 -5.64
CA ALA A 46 2.34 -34.19 -4.96
C ALA A 46 2.39 -32.79 -4.34
N GLN A 47 1.75 -31.84 -5.00
CA GLN A 47 1.62 -30.48 -4.45
C GLN A 47 0.92 -30.66 -3.11
N GLY A 48 1.55 -30.22 -2.02
CA GLY A 48 0.96 -30.27 -0.68
C GLY A 48 -0.45 -29.70 -0.68
N ALA A 49 -1.31 -30.16 0.20
CA ALA A 49 -2.62 -29.59 0.39
C ALA A 49 -2.48 -28.10 0.79
N VAL A 50 -3.40 -27.24 0.32
CA VAL A 50 -3.45 -25.85 0.79
C VAL A 50 -3.89 -25.85 2.24
N GLU A 51 -3.11 -25.20 3.10
CA GLU A 51 -3.37 -25.17 4.54
C GLU A 51 -4.11 -23.91 4.99
N ALA A 52 -3.96 -22.80 4.25
CA ALA A 52 -4.74 -21.59 4.46
C ALA A 52 -5.00 -20.85 3.15
N ARG A 53 -6.14 -20.19 3.05
CA ARG A 53 -6.56 -19.32 1.96
C ARG A 53 -6.79 -17.92 2.49
N ILE A 54 -5.94 -17.00 2.06
CA ILE A 54 -5.97 -15.61 2.49
C ILE A 54 -6.46 -14.75 1.33
N ALA A 55 -7.57 -14.05 1.50
CA ALA A 55 -8.03 -13.12 0.46
C ALA A 55 -7.05 -11.95 0.33
N GLY A 56 -6.64 -11.65 -0.91
CA GLY A 56 -5.71 -10.58 -1.22
C GLY A 56 -5.72 -10.24 -2.71
N GLY A 57 -5.29 -9.03 -3.07
CA GLY A 57 -5.20 -8.61 -4.46
C GLY A 57 -4.11 -9.36 -5.24
N ALA A 58 -4.32 -9.52 -6.55
CA ALA A 58 -3.23 -9.93 -7.43
C ALA A 58 -2.21 -8.78 -7.53
N PRO A 59 -0.89 -9.08 -7.45
CA PRO A 59 0.12 -8.05 -7.55
C PRO A 59 0.18 -7.48 -8.96
N LEU A 60 0.32 -6.17 -9.07
CA LEU A 60 0.59 -5.50 -10.35
C LEU A 60 2.08 -5.64 -10.73
N THR A 61 2.93 -5.80 -9.74
CA THR A 61 4.37 -6.04 -9.92
C THR A 61 4.93 -6.97 -8.85
N TRP A 62 5.98 -7.72 -9.19
CA TRP A 62 6.77 -8.50 -8.25
C TRP A 62 8.02 -7.76 -7.78
N ASP A 63 8.26 -6.55 -8.30
CA ASP A 63 9.45 -5.76 -7.99
C ASP A 63 9.23 -4.87 -6.77
N PRO A 64 9.92 -5.11 -5.63
CA PRO A 64 9.83 -4.27 -4.45
C PRO A 64 10.05 -2.78 -4.73
N ALA A 65 11.00 -2.47 -5.62
CA ALA A 65 11.33 -1.08 -5.96
C ALA A 65 10.23 -0.37 -6.78
N ARG A 66 9.14 -1.06 -7.14
CA ARG A 66 8.06 -0.52 -7.98
C ARG A 66 6.67 -0.70 -7.39
N ALA A 67 6.57 -1.42 -6.29
CA ALA A 67 5.33 -1.72 -5.62
C ALA A 67 4.85 -0.51 -4.81
N GLY A 68 4.05 0.34 -5.44
CA GLY A 68 3.42 1.51 -4.80
C GLY A 68 1.97 1.27 -4.40
N GLU A 69 1.47 0.02 -4.47
CA GLU A 69 0.09 -0.32 -4.10
C GLU A 69 0.03 -1.56 -3.20
N THR A 70 -1.03 -1.63 -2.40
CA THR A 70 -1.19 -2.58 -1.29
C THR A 70 -1.17 -4.05 -1.73
N SER A 71 -1.70 -4.37 -2.93
CA SER A 71 -1.76 -5.75 -3.42
C SER A 71 -0.37 -6.31 -3.72
N SER A 72 0.50 -5.56 -4.40
CA SER A 72 1.89 -5.95 -4.63
C SER A 72 2.68 -6.02 -3.33
N VAL A 73 2.55 -5.01 -2.47
CA VAL A 73 3.23 -4.95 -1.16
C VAL A 73 2.89 -6.17 -0.30
N GLY A 74 1.61 -6.58 -0.23
CA GLY A 74 1.16 -7.73 0.54
C GLY A 74 1.77 -9.06 0.08
N VAL A 75 1.98 -9.24 -1.23
CA VAL A 75 2.63 -10.43 -1.79
C VAL A 75 4.16 -10.36 -1.62
N ILE A 76 4.76 -9.21 -1.91
CA ILE A 76 6.21 -8.98 -1.80
C ILE A 76 6.71 -9.25 -0.39
N ALA A 77 5.96 -8.84 0.64
CA ALA A 77 6.27 -9.08 2.05
C ALA A 77 6.37 -10.57 2.44
N GLN A 78 5.85 -11.49 1.61
CA GLN A 78 5.98 -12.94 1.83
C GLN A 78 7.19 -13.52 1.10
N VAL A 79 7.55 -12.90 -0.04
CA VAL A 79 8.50 -13.43 -1.02
C VAL A 79 9.91 -12.88 -0.81
N PHE A 80 10.01 -11.62 -0.39
CA PHE A 80 11.29 -10.96 -0.14
C PHE A 80 11.37 -10.39 1.27
N GLU A 81 12.55 -10.51 1.88
CA GLU A 81 12.79 -10.09 3.25
C GLU A 81 13.56 -8.78 3.32
N THR A 82 13.36 -8.05 4.39
CA THR A 82 13.94 -6.73 4.68
C THR A 82 15.02 -6.82 5.76
N LEU A 83 15.76 -5.73 6.05
CA LEU A 83 16.74 -5.71 7.14
C LEU A 83 16.08 -5.73 8.52
N THR A 84 15.02 -4.94 8.68
CA THR A 84 14.16 -4.90 9.86
C THR A 84 12.75 -5.34 9.48
N ALA A 85 11.88 -5.58 10.42
CA ALA A 85 10.48 -5.93 10.18
C ALA A 85 9.59 -5.29 11.24
N PHE A 86 8.29 -5.24 11.00
CA PHE A 86 7.29 -4.80 11.99
C PHE A 86 6.59 -6.02 12.59
N ASP A 87 6.40 -5.99 13.90
CA ASP A 87 5.52 -6.95 14.58
C ASP A 87 4.05 -6.50 14.54
N ALA A 88 3.18 -7.22 15.23
CA ALA A 88 1.76 -6.91 15.27
C ALA A 88 1.43 -5.59 15.98
N GLU A 89 2.31 -5.12 16.83
CA GLU A 89 2.25 -3.83 17.54
C GLU A 89 2.93 -2.69 16.76
N ASN A 90 3.40 -2.97 15.52
CA ASN A 90 4.13 -2.08 14.63
C ASN A 90 5.51 -1.64 15.14
N GLU A 91 6.06 -2.38 16.11
CA GLU A 91 7.40 -2.16 16.62
C GLU A 91 8.45 -2.74 15.67
N ILE A 92 9.59 -2.04 15.56
CA ILE A 92 10.70 -2.48 14.71
C ILE A 92 11.41 -3.67 15.34
N ARG A 93 11.55 -4.76 14.59
CA ARG A 93 12.22 -6.00 14.98
C ARG A 93 13.36 -6.36 14.01
N PRO A 94 14.42 -7.02 14.52
CA PRO A 94 15.47 -7.58 13.66
C PRO A 94 14.91 -8.62 12.68
N ALA A 95 15.26 -8.50 11.38
CA ALA A 95 14.95 -9.47 10.34
C ALA A 95 16.24 -10.03 9.72
N LEU A 96 16.63 -9.68 8.49
CA LEU A 96 17.94 -10.09 7.95
C LEU A 96 19.11 -9.50 8.74
N ALA A 97 18.96 -8.28 9.26
CA ALA A 97 19.89 -7.76 10.26
C ALA A 97 19.59 -8.37 11.63
N GLU A 98 20.60 -8.91 12.32
CA GLU A 98 20.47 -9.37 13.71
C GLU A 98 20.52 -8.21 14.72
N SER A 99 21.16 -7.10 14.35
CA SER A 99 21.31 -5.88 15.15
C SER A 99 21.72 -4.72 14.27
N TRP A 100 21.65 -3.53 14.82
CA TRP A 100 22.16 -2.30 14.23
C TRP A 100 22.76 -1.37 15.30
N GLU A 101 23.60 -0.46 14.86
CA GLU A 101 24.20 0.58 15.69
C GLU A 101 24.01 1.93 15.00
N VAL A 102 23.42 2.89 15.70
CA VAL A 102 23.27 4.27 15.23
C VAL A 102 24.42 5.10 15.80
N ALA A 103 25.13 5.85 14.97
CA ALA A 103 26.20 6.73 15.42
C ALA A 103 25.63 7.87 16.28
N ALA A 104 26.43 8.40 17.20
CA ALA A 104 26.00 9.42 18.15
C ALA A 104 25.47 10.73 17.52
N ASP A 105 25.79 10.99 16.25
CA ASP A 105 25.28 12.12 15.48
C ASP A 105 23.99 11.79 14.68
N GLY A 106 23.47 10.56 14.83
CA GLY A 106 22.27 10.08 14.14
C GLY A 106 22.40 9.96 12.62
N ARG A 107 23.62 10.15 12.04
CA ARG A 107 23.84 10.23 10.60
C ARG A 107 24.45 8.97 9.98
N ARG A 108 24.74 7.96 10.76
CA ARG A 108 25.25 6.67 10.28
C ARG A 108 24.57 5.54 11.01
N ILE A 109 24.16 4.53 10.25
CA ILE A 109 23.59 3.29 10.78
C ILE A 109 24.39 2.14 10.19
N ASP A 110 24.92 1.28 11.07
CA ASP A 110 25.62 0.06 10.71
C ASP A 110 24.72 -1.14 11.04
N PHE A 111 24.20 -1.82 10.03
CA PHE A 111 23.41 -3.04 10.18
C PHE A 111 24.31 -4.26 10.11
N ARG A 112 24.21 -5.15 11.09
CA ARG A 112 24.91 -6.43 11.10
C ARG A 112 23.97 -7.53 10.59
N LEU A 113 24.30 -8.14 9.47
CA LEU A 113 23.53 -9.26 8.93
C LEU A 113 23.74 -10.52 9.79
N ARG A 114 22.69 -11.33 9.90
CA ARG A 114 22.77 -12.65 10.53
C ARG A 114 23.80 -13.53 9.81
N PRO A 115 24.56 -14.37 10.50
CA PRO A 115 25.42 -15.32 9.85
C PRO A 115 24.60 -16.43 9.17
N GLY A 116 25.08 -16.91 8.01
CA GLY A 116 24.50 -18.07 7.32
C GLY A 116 23.19 -17.80 6.59
N LEU A 117 22.84 -16.54 6.34
CA LEU A 117 21.68 -16.18 5.52
C LEU A 117 21.79 -16.79 4.11
N ALA A 118 20.70 -17.35 3.62
CA ALA A 118 20.62 -17.93 2.30
C ALA A 118 19.27 -17.64 1.63
N TYR A 119 19.32 -17.51 0.31
CA TYR A 119 18.13 -17.53 -0.54
C TYR A 119 17.53 -18.95 -0.62
N SER A 120 16.33 -19.05 -1.18
CA SER A 120 15.62 -20.33 -1.33
C SER A 120 16.37 -21.38 -2.15
N ASP A 121 17.26 -20.98 -3.07
CA ASP A 121 18.13 -21.87 -3.84
C ASP A 121 19.40 -22.29 -3.10
N GLY A 122 19.66 -21.72 -1.92
CA GLY A 122 20.83 -22.00 -1.08
C GLY A 122 22.03 -21.08 -1.37
N SER A 123 21.93 -20.15 -2.31
CA SER A 123 22.96 -19.12 -2.50
C SER A 123 22.98 -18.15 -1.29
N PRO A 124 24.16 -17.65 -0.89
CA PRO A 124 24.25 -16.78 0.27
C PRO A 124 23.62 -15.40 0.02
N ILE A 125 22.97 -14.85 1.05
CA ILE A 125 22.58 -13.43 1.10
C ILE A 125 23.75 -12.66 1.73
N ILE A 126 24.25 -11.66 1.03
CA ILE A 126 25.39 -10.85 1.47
C ILE A 126 25.02 -9.36 1.53
N GLY A 127 25.82 -8.54 2.24
CA GLY A 127 25.57 -7.11 2.37
C GLY A 127 25.47 -6.37 1.03
N GLN A 128 26.20 -6.81 0.02
CA GLN A 128 26.12 -6.21 -1.32
C GLN A 128 24.74 -6.41 -1.98
N ASP A 129 24.03 -7.51 -1.67
CA ASP A 129 22.68 -7.73 -2.21
C ASP A 129 21.68 -6.71 -1.67
N VAL A 130 21.84 -6.30 -0.40
CA VAL A 130 21.05 -5.24 0.20
C VAL A 130 21.27 -3.92 -0.54
N VAL A 131 22.54 -3.51 -0.65
CA VAL A 131 22.92 -2.25 -1.31
C VAL A 131 22.43 -2.23 -2.77
N ASP A 132 22.62 -3.33 -3.49
CA ASP A 132 22.19 -3.42 -4.89
C ASP A 132 20.65 -3.42 -5.04
N SER A 133 19.92 -4.00 -4.07
CA SER A 133 18.45 -3.95 -4.06
C SER A 133 17.97 -2.53 -3.87
N TRP A 134 18.55 -1.78 -2.94
CA TRP A 134 18.17 -0.40 -2.67
C TRP A 134 18.53 0.57 -3.81
N PHE A 135 19.63 0.32 -4.52
CA PHE A 135 19.95 1.10 -5.72
C PHE A 135 18.90 0.98 -6.85
N ARG A 136 18.02 -0.03 -6.80
CA ARG A 136 16.91 -0.15 -7.75
C ARG A 136 15.86 0.94 -7.55
N LEU A 137 15.69 1.43 -6.30
CA LEU A 137 14.83 2.59 -5.99
C LEU A 137 15.39 3.88 -6.60
N LEU A 138 16.71 3.97 -6.74
CA LEU A 138 17.41 5.14 -7.27
C LEU A 138 17.73 5.04 -8.77
N ASP A 139 17.21 4.03 -9.51
CA ASP A 139 17.53 3.84 -10.93
C ASP A 139 16.87 4.92 -11.80
N PRO A 140 17.63 5.89 -12.37
CA PRO A 140 17.07 6.97 -13.17
C PRO A 140 16.52 6.48 -14.53
N ALA A 141 16.94 5.31 -15.01
CA ALA A 141 16.41 4.71 -16.23
C ALA A 141 15.03 4.07 -16.02
N ARG A 142 14.72 3.75 -14.77
CA ARG A 142 13.44 3.16 -14.34
C ARG A 142 12.99 3.81 -13.03
N PRO A 143 12.45 5.03 -13.08
CA PRO A 143 12.06 5.78 -11.89
C PRO A 143 11.14 4.99 -10.97
N SER A 144 11.46 4.95 -9.68
CA SER A 144 10.64 4.34 -8.65
C SER A 144 9.64 5.36 -8.09
N PRO A 145 8.37 5.01 -7.89
CA PRO A 145 7.43 5.86 -7.16
C PRO A 145 7.82 6.03 -5.69
N LEU A 146 8.74 5.18 -5.18
CA LEU A 146 9.15 5.09 -3.79
C LEU A 146 10.56 5.64 -3.56
N VAL A 147 11.09 6.41 -4.51
CA VAL A 147 12.43 7.01 -4.44
C VAL A 147 12.64 7.88 -3.20
N SER A 148 11.58 8.48 -2.68
CA SER A 148 11.53 9.30 -1.46
C SER A 148 11.97 8.56 -0.20
N LEU A 149 11.84 7.23 -0.14
CA LEU A 149 12.32 6.41 0.98
C LEU A 149 13.85 6.54 1.22
N LEU A 150 14.59 6.87 0.17
CA LEU A 150 16.04 7.06 0.24
C LEU A 150 16.48 8.53 0.16
N ALA A 151 15.55 9.49 0.27
CA ALA A 151 15.85 10.93 0.13
C ALA A 151 16.86 11.44 1.16
N ASP A 152 16.92 10.84 2.34
CA ASP A 152 17.87 11.21 3.38
C ASP A 152 19.18 10.41 3.35
N VAL A 153 19.36 9.49 2.42
CA VAL A 153 20.66 8.86 2.18
C VAL A 153 21.59 9.87 1.50
N SER A 154 22.78 10.07 2.08
CA SER A 154 23.79 10.99 1.54
C SER A 154 24.09 10.67 0.09
N GLY A 155 24.07 11.68 -0.79
CA GLY A 155 24.39 11.53 -2.21
C GLY A 155 23.28 10.90 -3.07
N ALA A 156 22.13 10.50 -2.50
CA ALA A 156 21.03 9.88 -3.27
C ALA A 156 20.42 10.87 -4.28
N ASN A 157 20.11 12.09 -3.86
CA ASN A 157 19.57 13.13 -4.73
C ASN A 157 20.58 13.55 -5.82
N GLU A 158 21.86 13.65 -5.47
CA GLU A 158 22.95 13.95 -6.40
C GLU A 158 23.14 12.84 -7.44
N PHE A 159 22.94 11.57 -7.03
CA PHE A 159 22.94 10.43 -7.94
C PHE A 159 21.76 10.48 -8.92
N LEU A 160 20.56 10.74 -8.44
CA LEU A 160 19.37 10.92 -9.27
C LEU A 160 19.54 12.08 -10.26
N ALA A 161 20.18 13.17 -9.84
CA ALA A 161 20.51 14.30 -10.70
C ALA A 161 21.69 14.03 -11.66
N GLY A 162 22.33 12.85 -11.59
CA GLY A 162 23.50 12.50 -12.41
C GLY A 162 24.79 13.23 -12.03
N SER A 163 24.84 13.85 -10.84
CA SER A 163 26.00 14.66 -10.38
C SER A 163 27.08 13.80 -9.73
N VAL A 164 26.74 12.64 -9.21
CA VAL A 164 27.67 11.66 -8.62
C VAL A 164 27.38 10.25 -9.14
N GLY A 165 28.38 9.35 -9.07
CA GLY A 165 28.21 7.93 -9.33
C GLY A 165 27.72 7.17 -8.08
N ARG A 166 27.52 5.86 -8.22
CA ARG A 166 27.10 4.97 -7.09
C ARG A 166 28.02 5.09 -5.87
N GLU A 167 29.32 5.29 -6.09
CA GLU A 167 30.34 5.46 -5.04
C GLU A 167 30.15 6.74 -4.20
N GLY A 168 29.42 7.71 -4.73
CA GLY A 168 29.05 8.94 -4.02
C GLY A 168 27.80 8.83 -3.14
N VAL A 169 27.10 7.69 -3.22
CA VAL A 169 25.91 7.44 -2.38
C VAL A 169 26.32 6.76 -1.09
N GLY A 170 25.77 7.20 0.02
CA GLY A 170 26.10 6.75 1.39
C GLY A 170 25.58 5.34 1.72
N MET A 171 25.66 4.39 0.80
CA MET A 171 25.30 3.00 1.02
C MET A 171 26.46 2.08 0.66
N ARG A 172 26.96 1.32 1.65
CA ARG A 172 28.13 0.44 1.47
C ARG A 172 27.89 -0.89 2.17
N ALA A 173 28.56 -1.92 1.67
CA ALA A 173 28.65 -3.23 2.31
C ALA A 173 30.11 -3.62 2.51
N ASP A 174 30.42 -4.16 3.70
CA ASP A 174 31.71 -4.77 4.02
C ASP A 174 31.45 -6.06 4.80
N GLY A 175 31.68 -7.21 4.12
CA GLY A 175 31.35 -8.50 4.68
C GLY A 175 29.87 -8.62 5.04
N GLY A 176 29.59 -8.88 6.31
CA GLY A 176 28.23 -8.97 6.86
C GLY A 176 27.67 -7.66 7.41
N THR A 177 28.33 -6.53 7.17
CA THR A 177 27.88 -5.20 7.63
C THR A 177 27.38 -4.38 6.45
N VAL A 178 26.19 -3.77 6.60
CA VAL A 178 25.66 -2.76 5.69
C VAL A 178 25.68 -1.42 6.41
N THR A 179 26.39 -0.44 5.85
CA THR A 179 26.49 0.91 6.38
C THR A 179 25.66 1.86 5.54
N VAL A 180 24.83 2.66 6.21
CA VAL A 180 24.09 3.78 5.61
C VAL A 180 24.55 5.08 6.21
N GLU A 181 24.94 6.04 5.37
CA GLU A 181 25.23 7.42 5.75
C GLU A 181 24.09 8.33 5.33
N LEU A 182 23.60 9.12 6.26
CA LEU A 182 22.46 10.01 6.10
C LEU A 182 22.93 11.47 6.00
N ARG A 183 22.26 12.29 5.20
CA ARG A 183 22.54 13.73 5.06
C ARG A 183 22.18 14.52 6.32
N ARG A 184 21.24 13.99 7.12
CA ARG A 184 20.78 14.53 8.42
C ARG A 184 20.47 13.37 9.36
N PRO A 185 20.36 13.59 10.67
CA PRO A 185 19.83 12.59 11.58
C PRO A 185 18.42 12.18 11.13
N ALA A 186 18.12 10.88 11.15
CA ALA A 186 16.82 10.36 10.74
C ALA A 186 16.47 9.11 11.55
N SER A 187 15.92 9.32 12.75
CA SER A 187 15.51 8.24 13.68
C SER A 187 14.52 7.27 13.06
N TYR A 188 13.65 7.74 12.16
CA TYR A 188 12.67 6.95 11.41
C TYR A 188 13.29 6.02 10.34
N PHE A 189 14.58 6.20 9.98
CA PHE A 189 15.18 5.40 8.89
C PHE A 189 15.21 3.91 9.21
N LEU A 190 15.24 3.52 10.48
CA LEU A 190 15.09 2.13 10.89
C LEU A 190 13.73 1.56 10.48
N ALA A 191 12.67 2.35 10.56
CA ALA A 191 11.35 1.96 10.08
C ALA A 191 11.32 1.86 8.55
N VAL A 192 11.95 2.80 7.84
CA VAL A 192 12.11 2.73 6.38
C VAL A 192 12.71 1.40 5.93
N THR A 193 13.75 0.88 6.65
CA THR A 193 14.39 -0.40 6.29
C THR A 193 13.51 -1.63 6.53
N GLY A 194 12.35 -1.48 7.18
CA GLY A 194 11.32 -2.51 7.36
C GLY A 194 10.22 -2.49 6.29
N SER A 195 10.16 -1.43 5.47
CA SER A 195 9.21 -1.37 4.35
C SER A 195 9.48 -2.49 3.34
N PRO A 196 8.46 -3.20 2.84
CA PRO A 196 8.63 -4.22 1.81
C PRO A 196 9.32 -3.70 0.54
N SER A 197 9.26 -2.40 0.28
CA SER A 197 9.94 -1.75 -0.84
C SER A 197 11.48 -1.75 -0.70
N MET A 198 11.97 -1.90 0.54
CA MET A 198 13.40 -2.03 0.87
C MET A 198 13.87 -3.50 0.89
N ALA A 199 13.05 -4.44 0.44
CA ALA A 199 13.35 -5.86 0.49
C ALA A 199 14.54 -6.26 -0.38
N VAL A 200 15.22 -7.33 0.06
CA VAL A 200 16.45 -7.83 -0.58
C VAL A 200 16.11 -8.80 -1.70
N VAL A 201 16.45 -8.41 -2.92
CA VAL A 201 16.19 -9.15 -4.15
C VAL A 201 17.42 -9.95 -4.56
N PRO A 202 17.30 -11.28 -4.85
CA PRO A 202 18.41 -12.09 -5.34
C PRO A 202 19.01 -11.51 -6.63
N PRO A 203 20.34 -11.58 -6.81
CA PRO A 203 20.98 -11.13 -8.06
C PRO A 203 20.37 -11.75 -9.32
N SER A 204 19.98 -13.03 -9.26
CA SER A 204 19.36 -13.76 -10.38
C SER A 204 17.97 -13.25 -10.75
N MET A 205 17.28 -12.53 -9.86
CA MET A 205 15.90 -12.05 -10.08
C MET A 205 15.82 -10.58 -10.47
N ARG A 206 16.86 -9.78 -10.25
CA ARG A 206 16.83 -8.30 -10.39
C ARG A 206 16.31 -7.81 -11.74
N ASP A 207 16.62 -8.53 -12.82
CA ASP A 207 16.21 -8.16 -14.18
C ASP A 207 14.98 -8.94 -14.69
N GLN A 208 14.40 -9.82 -13.85
CA GLN A 208 13.30 -10.71 -14.24
C GLN A 208 11.97 -10.35 -13.59
N LEU A 209 11.96 -9.53 -12.54
CA LEU A 209 10.76 -9.25 -11.74
C LEU A 209 9.64 -8.57 -12.53
N ASP A 210 9.98 -7.70 -13.49
CA ASP A 210 8.99 -7.03 -14.34
C ASP A 210 8.30 -7.98 -15.34
N THR A 211 8.91 -9.12 -15.61
CA THR A 211 8.43 -10.12 -16.57
C THR A 211 8.19 -11.49 -15.95
N LEU A 212 8.11 -11.53 -14.62
CA LEU A 212 7.93 -12.79 -13.90
C LEU A 212 6.58 -13.42 -14.25
N VAL A 213 6.62 -14.64 -14.76
CA VAL A 213 5.46 -15.47 -15.06
C VAL A 213 5.59 -16.79 -14.32
N LEU A 214 4.56 -17.15 -13.58
CA LEU A 214 4.48 -18.42 -12.86
C LEU A 214 3.67 -19.45 -13.68
N PRO A 215 3.99 -20.77 -13.60
CA PRO A 215 5.11 -21.33 -12.84
C PRO A 215 6.47 -21.07 -13.48
N GLY A 216 7.48 -20.80 -12.66
CA GLY A 216 8.87 -20.55 -13.06
C GLY A 216 9.81 -20.72 -11.89
N SER A 217 11.11 -20.67 -12.16
CA SER A 217 12.12 -20.71 -11.11
C SER A 217 12.21 -19.35 -10.44
N VAL A 218 11.62 -19.21 -9.25
CA VAL A 218 11.68 -17.99 -8.43
C VAL A 218 12.60 -18.23 -7.26
N VAL A 219 13.64 -17.43 -7.14
CA VAL A 219 14.55 -17.41 -5.98
C VAL A 219 14.10 -16.27 -5.07
N VAL A 220 13.96 -16.55 -3.77
CA VAL A 220 13.42 -15.61 -2.80
C VAL A 220 14.31 -15.47 -1.57
N SER A 221 14.23 -14.33 -0.89
CA SER A 221 14.82 -14.11 0.44
C SER A 221 13.82 -14.28 1.57
N GLY A 222 12.52 -14.28 1.28
CA GLY A 222 11.41 -14.33 2.23
C GLY A 222 10.98 -15.72 2.65
N ALA A 223 9.88 -15.76 3.39
CA ALA A 223 9.34 -16.95 4.02
C ALA A 223 8.68 -17.93 3.04
N TYR A 224 8.24 -17.46 1.88
CA TYR A 224 7.50 -18.25 0.90
C TYR A 224 8.04 -18.09 -0.51
N VAL A 225 7.92 -19.18 -1.29
CA VAL A 225 8.24 -19.23 -2.71
C VAL A 225 6.94 -19.28 -3.51
N PRO A 226 6.68 -18.36 -4.44
CA PRO A 226 5.52 -18.43 -5.32
C PRO A 226 5.76 -19.54 -6.37
N THR A 227 4.86 -20.52 -6.42
CA THR A 227 5.00 -21.71 -7.28
C THR A 227 4.00 -21.79 -8.41
N ALA A 228 2.83 -21.15 -8.25
CA ALA A 228 1.82 -21.08 -9.29
C ALA A 228 0.98 -19.80 -9.17
N GLN A 229 0.49 -19.34 -10.30
CA GLN A 229 -0.47 -18.23 -10.39
C GLN A 229 -1.53 -18.59 -11.43
N THR A 230 -2.79 -18.35 -11.06
CA THR A 230 -3.97 -18.39 -11.93
C THR A 230 -4.60 -17.01 -11.98
N ASP A 231 -5.69 -16.86 -12.75
CA ASP A 231 -6.44 -15.59 -12.80
C ASP A 231 -7.04 -15.20 -11.43
N GLY A 232 -7.23 -16.17 -10.52
CA GLY A 232 -7.89 -15.95 -9.24
C GLY A 232 -7.07 -16.28 -7.99
N ALA A 233 -5.87 -16.83 -8.11
CA ALA A 233 -5.07 -17.20 -6.94
C ALA A 233 -3.58 -17.31 -7.21
N ILE A 234 -2.77 -17.07 -6.16
CA ILE A 234 -1.33 -17.29 -6.13
C ILE A 234 -1.04 -18.33 -5.06
N ARG A 235 -0.34 -19.40 -5.46
CA ARG A 235 0.12 -20.44 -4.56
C ARG A 235 1.51 -20.13 -4.05
N LEU A 236 1.68 -20.15 -2.75
CA LEU A 236 2.92 -19.95 -2.03
C LEU A 236 3.29 -21.22 -1.27
N GLU A 237 4.53 -21.66 -1.39
CA GLU A 237 5.09 -22.80 -0.64
C GLU A 237 6.17 -22.31 0.32
N ALA A 238 6.21 -22.88 1.52
CA ALA A 238 7.16 -22.48 2.57
C ALA A 238 8.60 -22.62 2.07
N ASN A 239 9.42 -21.61 2.37
CA ASN A 239 10.87 -21.66 2.10
C ASN A 239 11.59 -22.37 3.28
N PRO A 240 12.11 -23.59 3.10
CA PRO A 240 12.77 -24.31 4.19
C PRO A 240 14.12 -23.69 4.60
N ARG A 241 14.60 -22.70 3.85
CA ARG A 241 15.84 -21.95 4.16
C ARG A 241 15.57 -20.55 4.70
N TYR A 242 14.30 -20.26 5.05
CA TYR A 242 13.98 -18.96 5.64
C TYR A 242 14.75 -18.77 6.96
N TRP A 243 15.30 -17.59 7.16
CA TRP A 243 16.20 -17.30 8.28
C TRP A 243 15.59 -17.53 9.66
N ALA A 244 14.29 -17.34 9.82
CA ALA A 244 13.59 -17.54 11.08
C ALA A 244 13.10 -18.98 11.27
N GLY A 245 13.46 -19.91 10.39
CA GLY A 245 12.99 -21.27 10.33
C GLY A 245 11.84 -21.47 9.35
N GLU A 246 11.51 -22.73 9.08
CA GLU A 246 10.42 -23.08 8.17
C GLU A 246 9.07 -22.60 8.75
N PRO A 247 8.26 -21.86 7.96
CA PRO A 247 6.93 -21.44 8.38
C PRO A 247 6.03 -22.60 8.80
N ALA A 248 5.14 -22.36 9.77
CA ALA A 248 4.24 -23.40 10.30
C ALA A 248 3.23 -23.91 9.25
N LEU A 249 2.81 -23.07 8.32
CA LEU A 249 1.94 -23.44 7.20
C LEU A 249 2.81 -23.67 5.95
N SER A 250 2.81 -24.91 5.46
CA SER A 250 3.65 -25.29 4.32
C SER A 250 3.14 -24.76 2.97
N VAL A 251 1.82 -24.54 2.86
CA VAL A 251 1.18 -24.04 1.64
C VAL A 251 0.07 -23.06 1.95
N ILE A 252 0.18 -21.87 1.39
CA ILE A 252 -0.85 -20.81 1.47
C ILE A 252 -1.26 -20.41 0.05
N GLU A 253 -2.55 -20.14 -0.13
CA GLU A 253 -3.06 -19.47 -1.33
C GLU A 253 -3.50 -18.04 -1.00
N ILE A 254 -3.00 -17.08 -1.78
CA ILE A 254 -3.58 -15.74 -1.85
C ILE A 254 -4.70 -15.79 -2.90
N VAL A 255 -5.93 -15.58 -2.47
CA VAL A 255 -7.11 -15.66 -3.35
C VAL A 255 -7.54 -14.25 -3.72
N SER A 256 -7.43 -13.90 -5.00
CA SER A 256 -7.82 -12.60 -5.54
C SER A 256 -9.20 -12.61 -6.21
N ASP A 257 -9.68 -13.78 -6.61
CA ASP A 257 -11.02 -13.97 -7.15
C ASP A 257 -11.66 -15.23 -6.56
N PHE A 258 -12.72 -15.05 -5.80
CA PHE A 258 -13.54 -16.14 -5.24
C PHE A 258 -14.89 -16.30 -5.97
N GLY A 259 -14.99 -15.76 -7.20
CA GLY A 259 -16.19 -15.86 -8.05
C GLY A 259 -17.33 -14.91 -7.64
N PRO A 260 -18.54 -15.12 -8.16
CA PRO A 260 -19.66 -14.25 -7.87
C PRO A 260 -20.11 -14.40 -6.41
N GLY A 261 -20.09 -13.32 -5.67
CA GLY A 261 -20.52 -13.27 -4.28
C GLY A 261 -19.83 -12.16 -3.50
N SER A 262 -20.24 -11.98 -2.25
CA SER A 262 -19.57 -11.06 -1.34
C SER A 262 -18.38 -11.73 -0.66
N PRO A 263 -17.42 -10.96 -0.11
CA PRO A 263 -16.35 -11.48 0.74
C PRO A 263 -16.89 -12.34 1.91
N VAL A 264 -17.99 -11.91 2.53
CA VAL A 264 -18.66 -12.67 3.60
C VAL A 264 -19.15 -14.03 3.09
N SER A 265 -19.77 -14.07 1.91
CA SER A 265 -20.24 -15.32 1.28
C SER A 265 -19.08 -16.27 0.97
N ALA A 266 -17.96 -15.76 0.46
CA ALA A 266 -16.76 -16.55 0.21
C ALA A 266 -16.21 -17.18 1.51
N PHE A 267 -16.19 -16.41 2.58
CA PHE A 267 -15.81 -16.89 3.90
C PHE A 267 -16.78 -17.98 4.40
N GLU A 268 -18.10 -17.78 4.37
CA GLU A 268 -19.08 -18.79 4.79
C GLU A 268 -18.96 -20.10 4.02
N GLN A 269 -18.65 -20.04 2.73
CA GLN A 269 -18.46 -21.21 1.86
C GLN A 269 -17.10 -21.91 2.06
N GLY A 270 -16.19 -21.34 2.87
CA GLY A 270 -14.85 -21.91 3.07
C GLY A 270 -13.91 -21.72 1.88
N LEU A 271 -14.21 -20.77 1.02
CA LEU A 271 -13.31 -20.42 -0.10
C LEU A 271 -12.09 -19.64 0.37
N VAL A 272 -12.22 -18.94 1.50
CA VAL A 272 -11.16 -18.21 2.19
C VAL A 272 -11.24 -18.42 3.71
N ASP A 273 -10.09 -18.37 4.38
CA ASP A 273 -9.95 -18.50 5.82
C ASP A 273 -9.74 -17.13 6.50
N TYR A 274 -9.29 -16.14 5.71
CA TYR A 274 -9.22 -14.75 6.10
C TYR A 274 -9.69 -13.89 4.93
N VAL A 275 -10.52 -12.88 5.21
CA VAL A 275 -10.99 -11.95 4.17
C VAL A 275 -11.30 -10.57 4.76
N PRO A 276 -10.73 -9.48 4.21
CA PRO A 276 -11.18 -8.13 4.51
C PRO A 276 -12.63 -7.93 4.06
N ILE A 277 -13.41 -7.22 4.87
CA ILE A 277 -14.80 -6.87 4.56
C ILE A 277 -15.01 -5.35 4.74
N GLY A 278 -15.98 -4.82 4.03
CA GLY A 278 -16.36 -3.41 4.17
C GLY A 278 -17.11 -3.12 5.47
N SER A 279 -17.16 -1.84 5.85
CA SER A 279 -17.92 -1.37 7.03
C SER A 279 -19.41 -1.73 6.96
N TRP A 280 -19.99 -1.72 5.75
CA TRP A 280 -21.37 -2.16 5.52
C TRP A 280 -21.58 -3.62 5.95
N ASP A 281 -20.70 -4.53 5.55
CA ASP A 281 -20.78 -5.93 5.96
C ASP A 281 -20.51 -6.07 7.46
N ALA A 282 -19.50 -5.41 7.99
CA ALA A 282 -19.17 -5.43 9.41
C ALA A 282 -20.34 -4.94 10.29
N SER A 283 -21.15 -3.99 9.81
CA SER A 283 -22.29 -3.43 10.54
C SER A 283 -23.35 -4.45 10.96
N TRP A 284 -23.57 -5.49 10.15
CA TRP A 284 -24.50 -6.56 10.46
C TRP A 284 -23.81 -7.85 10.92
N VAL A 285 -22.61 -8.16 10.39
CA VAL A 285 -21.81 -9.34 10.77
C VAL A 285 -21.56 -9.37 12.27
N ARG A 286 -21.29 -8.22 12.91
CA ARG A 286 -21.04 -8.13 14.36
C ARG A 286 -22.18 -8.68 15.23
N TYR A 287 -23.40 -8.72 14.69
CA TYR A 287 -24.59 -9.23 15.38
C TYR A 287 -24.96 -10.66 14.95
N ASP A 288 -24.30 -11.23 13.94
CA ASP A 288 -24.49 -12.62 13.56
C ASP A 288 -23.84 -13.55 14.58
N SER A 289 -24.57 -14.56 15.05
CA SER A 289 -24.10 -15.46 16.10
C SER A 289 -22.95 -16.38 15.70
N ARG A 290 -22.73 -16.60 14.39
CA ARG A 290 -21.67 -17.48 13.85
C ARG A 290 -20.48 -16.65 13.36
N LEU A 291 -20.74 -15.52 12.70
CA LEU A 291 -19.71 -14.68 12.08
C LEU A 291 -19.15 -13.64 13.06
N GLY A 292 -19.99 -13.09 13.95
CA GLY A 292 -19.58 -12.06 14.89
C GLY A 292 -18.34 -12.44 15.75
N PRO A 293 -18.25 -13.64 16.29
CA PRO A 293 -17.04 -14.08 17.00
C PRO A 293 -15.77 -14.12 16.14
N GLN A 294 -15.91 -14.24 14.81
CA GLN A 294 -14.83 -14.30 13.82
C GLN A 294 -14.50 -12.94 13.20
N LEU A 295 -15.29 -11.90 13.52
CA LEU A 295 -15.03 -10.53 13.07
C LEU A 295 -13.83 -9.94 13.82
N ARG A 296 -12.93 -9.33 13.09
CA ARG A 296 -11.76 -8.63 13.63
C ARG A 296 -11.79 -7.19 13.13
N GLU A 297 -11.50 -6.28 14.03
CA GLU A 297 -11.16 -4.91 13.66
C GLU A 297 -9.70 -4.87 13.25
N VAL A 298 -9.41 -4.16 12.17
CA VAL A 298 -8.07 -4.03 11.60
C VAL A 298 -7.71 -2.56 11.59
N SER A 299 -6.69 -2.18 12.33
CA SER A 299 -6.13 -0.84 12.25
C SER A 299 -5.31 -0.72 10.98
N ASN A 300 -5.60 0.29 10.16
CA ASN A 300 -4.83 0.64 8.99
C ASN A 300 -4.29 2.06 9.15
N PHE A 301 -3.00 2.24 8.97
CA PHE A 301 -2.40 3.58 8.95
C PHE A 301 -2.64 4.23 7.59
N VAL A 302 -3.88 4.61 7.36
CA VAL A 302 -4.34 5.28 6.13
C VAL A 302 -5.11 6.53 6.52
N VAL A 303 -4.74 7.65 5.93
CA VAL A 303 -5.47 8.91 6.04
C VAL A 303 -6.00 9.32 4.68
N HIS A 304 -7.29 9.62 4.61
CA HIS A 304 -7.90 10.28 3.46
C HIS A 304 -7.88 11.78 3.70
N TYR A 305 -7.41 12.54 2.73
CA TYR A 305 -7.30 13.98 2.83
C TYR A 305 -7.58 14.69 1.51
N TYR A 306 -7.91 15.97 1.60
CA TYR A 306 -7.97 16.87 0.47
C TYR A 306 -6.71 17.72 0.43
N GLY A 307 -6.20 18.01 -0.77
CA GLY A 307 -4.99 18.78 -0.99
C GLY A 307 -5.19 19.90 -1.99
N PHE A 308 -4.33 20.92 -1.87
CA PHE A 308 -4.35 22.11 -2.70
C PHE A 308 -3.00 22.32 -3.38
N ASP A 309 -2.99 22.72 -4.66
CA ASP A 309 -1.77 23.22 -5.30
C ASP A 309 -1.50 24.65 -4.81
N THR A 310 -0.56 24.76 -3.87
CA THR A 310 -0.25 26.04 -3.20
C THR A 310 0.60 26.99 -4.04
N THR A 311 0.96 26.61 -5.27
CA THR A 311 1.78 27.43 -6.17
C THR A 311 0.96 28.25 -7.16
N ARG A 312 -0.35 28.03 -7.23
CA ARG A 312 -1.24 28.65 -8.21
C ARG A 312 -2.47 29.32 -7.57
N PRO A 313 -2.88 30.52 -8.03
CA PRO A 313 -4.15 31.08 -7.60
C PRO A 313 -5.32 30.16 -7.94
N PRO A 314 -6.32 30.06 -7.05
CA PRO A 314 -6.52 30.86 -5.83
C PRO A 314 -5.89 30.22 -4.57
N PHE A 315 -5.31 29.02 -4.67
CA PHE A 315 -4.82 28.26 -3.50
C PHE A 315 -3.38 28.60 -3.09
N ASP A 316 -2.72 29.53 -3.75
CA ASP A 316 -1.49 30.16 -3.26
C ASP A 316 -1.72 31.06 -2.02
N ASP A 317 -2.98 31.48 -1.78
CA ASP A 317 -3.39 32.21 -0.59
C ASP A 317 -3.89 31.24 0.51
N ALA A 318 -3.20 31.20 1.66
CA ALA A 318 -3.57 30.37 2.80
C ALA A 318 -5.00 30.67 3.33
N ARG A 319 -5.48 31.92 3.19
CA ARG A 319 -6.84 32.30 3.59
C ARG A 319 -7.90 31.58 2.77
N VAL A 320 -7.65 31.35 1.49
CA VAL A 320 -8.57 30.59 0.62
C VAL A 320 -8.58 29.12 1.05
N ARG A 321 -7.42 28.51 1.29
CA ARG A 321 -7.33 27.12 1.76
C ARG A 321 -8.02 26.93 3.10
N SER A 322 -7.75 27.85 4.05
CA SER A 322 -8.40 27.83 5.37
C SER A 322 -9.92 28.06 5.26
N ALA A 323 -10.40 28.89 4.33
CA ALA A 323 -11.83 29.07 4.07
C ALA A 323 -12.48 27.77 3.60
N PHE A 324 -11.86 27.04 2.67
CA PHE A 324 -12.31 25.74 2.19
C PHE A 324 -12.36 24.71 3.32
N ALA A 325 -11.28 24.65 4.11
CA ALA A 325 -11.18 23.71 5.23
C ALA A 325 -12.28 23.95 6.29
N ARG A 326 -12.67 25.22 6.53
CA ARG A 326 -13.67 25.61 7.54
C ARG A 326 -15.11 25.59 7.04
N ALA A 327 -15.32 25.61 5.72
CA ALA A 327 -16.66 25.63 5.14
C ALA A 327 -17.31 24.24 5.08
N VAL A 328 -16.54 23.18 5.27
CA VAL A 328 -17.02 21.79 5.17
C VAL A 328 -17.01 21.14 6.56
N ASP A 329 -18.13 20.52 6.94
CA ASP A 329 -18.25 19.73 8.16
C ASP A 329 -17.69 18.31 7.95
N TRP A 330 -16.35 18.22 7.98
CA TRP A 330 -15.61 16.99 7.71
C TRP A 330 -15.93 15.87 8.71
N GLU A 331 -16.11 16.22 9.99
CA GLU A 331 -16.43 15.25 11.03
C GLU A 331 -17.80 14.60 10.76
N ARG A 332 -18.80 15.44 10.51
CA ARG A 332 -20.13 14.94 10.17
C ARG A 332 -20.14 14.08 8.93
N MET A 333 -19.37 14.45 7.90
CA MET A 333 -19.28 13.68 6.66
C MET A 333 -18.68 12.30 6.90
N ALA A 334 -17.57 12.20 7.62
CA ALA A 334 -16.95 10.94 7.97
C ALA A 334 -17.91 10.04 8.76
N LEU A 335 -18.58 10.59 9.79
CA LEU A 335 -19.56 9.87 10.61
C LEU A 335 -20.79 9.39 9.81
N LEU A 336 -21.30 10.18 8.85
CA LEU A 336 -22.40 9.76 7.98
C LEU A 336 -21.98 8.63 7.03
N GLY A 337 -20.70 8.56 6.68
CA GLY A 337 -20.12 7.47 5.91
C GLY A 337 -19.77 6.22 6.74
N ASP A 338 -20.10 6.18 8.04
CA ASP A 338 -19.67 5.13 8.99
C ASP A 338 -18.14 4.98 9.01
N ARG A 339 -17.43 6.10 9.02
CA ARG A 339 -15.96 6.18 8.98
C ARG A 339 -15.43 6.96 10.17
N GLN A 340 -14.18 6.68 10.56
CA GLN A 340 -13.53 7.35 11.68
C GLN A 340 -13.04 8.74 11.24
N PRO A 341 -13.53 9.85 11.82
CA PRO A 341 -13.05 11.19 11.49
C PRO A 341 -11.56 11.33 11.79
N ALA A 342 -10.78 11.83 10.83
CA ALA A 342 -9.39 12.14 11.07
C ALA A 342 -9.27 13.46 11.85
N ARG A 343 -8.40 13.48 12.84
CA ARG A 343 -8.07 14.67 13.64
C ARG A 343 -6.77 15.33 13.17
N SER A 344 -5.91 14.55 12.50
CA SER A 344 -4.59 14.97 12.02
C SER A 344 -4.22 14.21 10.76
N MET A 345 -3.08 14.58 10.16
CA MET A 345 -2.50 13.81 9.07
C MET A 345 -1.94 12.46 9.55
N VAL A 346 -1.58 12.32 10.81
CA VAL A 346 -1.00 11.10 11.39
C VAL A 346 -2.11 10.23 11.97
N PRO A 347 -2.29 8.97 11.48
CA PRO A 347 -3.29 8.06 12.02
C PRO A 347 -3.09 7.72 13.50
N GLU A 348 -4.19 7.38 14.18
CA GLU A 348 -4.15 6.88 15.55
C GLU A 348 -3.29 5.60 15.63
N GLY A 349 -2.54 5.45 16.74
CA GLY A 349 -1.64 4.33 16.96
C GLY A 349 -0.20 4.58 16.48
N ILE A 350 0.06 5.67 15.79
CA ILE A 350 1.41 6.15 15.49
C ILE A 350 1.77 7.27 16.50
N PRO A 351 2.92 7.22 17.20
CA PRO A 351 3.38 8.32 18.04
C PRO A 351 3.44 9.65 17.26
N GLY A 352 2.84 10.70 17.79
CA GLY A 352 2.66 11.97 17.07
C GLY A 352 1.30 12.12 16.38
N GLY A 353 0.50 11.04 16.24
CA GLY A 353 -0.94 11.08 15.99
C GLY A 353 -1.66 11.20 17.31
N GLY A 354 -1.89 12.43 17.75
CA GLY A 354 -2.42 12.68 19.09
C GLY A 354 -3.95 12.73 19.15
N ASP A 355 -4.44 12.86 20.39
CA ASP A 355 -5.85 13.12 20.68
C ASP A 355 -6.29 14.54 20.28
N GLU A 356 -5.35 15.40 19.93
CA GLU A 356 -5.61 16.79 19.55
C GLU A 356 -6.07 16.89 18.10
N ASP A 357 -7.03 17.79 17.88
CA ASP A 357 -7.55 18.08 16.53
C ASP A 357 -6.71 19.17 15.87
N PHE A 358 -5.89 18.76 14.89
CA PHE A 358 -5.07 19.66 14.08
C PHE A 358 -5.74 20.08 12.76
N LYS A 359 -7.04 19.84 12.57
CA LYS A 359 -7.82 20.44 11.49
C LYS A 359 -8.29 21.84 11.84
N PRO A 360 -8.45 22.72 10.83
CA PRO A 360 -9.29 23.90 11.00
C PRO A 360 -10.71 23.47 11.39
N PRO A 361 -11.30 24.05 12.47
CA PRO A 361 -12.65 23.67 12.88
C PRO A 361 -13.69 24.12 11.84
N TYR A 362 -14.81 23.39 11.74
CA TYR A 362 -15.97 23.84 10.96
C TYR A 362 -16.48 25.18 11.48
N ASP A 363 -16.37 26.23 10.68
CA ASP A 363 -16.77 27.60 10.98
C ASP A 363 -17.09 28.36 9.69
N PRO A 364 -18.32 28.21 9.15
CA PRO A 364 -18.71 28.86 7.89
C PRO A 364 -18.68 30.40 7.94
N GLU A 365 -18.84 31.01 9.12
CA GLU A 365 -18.78 32.48 9.25
C GLU A 365 -17.35 32.96 9.05
N GLU A 366 -16.38 32.29 9.69
CA GLU A 366 -14.97 32.58 9.53
C GLU A 366 -14.49 32.23 8.12
N ALA A 367 -15.00 31.13 7.53
CA ALA A 367 -14.71 30.75 6.15
C ALA A 367 -15.11 31.86 5.15
N ARG A 368 -16.31 32.40 5.27
CA ARG A 368 -16.77 33.52 4.44
C ARG A 368 -15.95 34.79 4.65
N ARG A 369 -15.55 35.07 5.91
CA ARG A 369 -14.70 36.21 6.21
C ARG A 369 -13.33 36.09 5.55
N LEU A 370 -12.67 34.96 5.69
CA LEU A 370 -11.35 34.69 5.11
C LEU A 370 -11.38 34.76 3.57
N LEU A 371 -12.43 34.18 2.96
CA LEU A 371 -12.59 34.19 1.52
C LEU A 371 -12.81 35.64 0.99
N ALA A 372 -13.57 36.45 1.69
CA ALA A 372 -13.77 37.85 1.35
C ALA A 372 -12.47 38.67 1.47
N GLU A 373 -11.67 38.43 2.52
CA GLU A 373 -10.37 39.07 2.72
C GLU A 373 -9.34 38.64 1.67
N ALA A 374 -9.50 37.43 1.12
CA ALA A 374 -8.70 36.95 -0.02
C ALA A 374 -9.13 37.52 -1.38
N GLY A 375 -10.20 38.34 -1.41
CA GLY A 375 -10.66 39.03 -2.61
C GLY A 375 -11.86 38.40 -3.32
N TYR A 376 -12.50 37.41 -2.70
CA TYR A 376 -13.68 36.70 -3.25
C TYR A 376 -14.92 36.86 -2.36
N PRO A 377 -15.40 38.08 -2.12
CA PRO A 377 -16.57 38.30 -1.23
C PRO A 377 -17.78 37.55 -1.79
N ALA A 378 -18.44 36.74 -0.95
CA ALA A 378 -19.56 35.90 -1.35
C ALA A 378 -19.30 35.01 -2.58
N GLY A 379 -18.04 34.58 -2.79
CA GLY A 379 -17.62 33.76 -3.91
C GLY A 379 -17.48 34.51 -5.24
N GLU A 380 -17.71 35.82 -5.28
CA GLU A 380 -17.63 36.62 -6.50
C GLU A 380 -16.20 36.63 -7.06
N GLY A 381 -16.07 36.32 -8.35
CA GLY A 381 -14.78 36.29 -9.05
C GLY A 381 -13.92 35.05 -8.78
N PHE A 382 -14.38 34.10 -7.98
CA PHE A 382 -13.66 32.85 -7.78
C PHE A 382 -13.54 32.09 -9.13
N PRO A 383 -12.34 31.57 -9.47
CA PRO A 383 -12.14 30.90 -10.76
C PRO A 383 -12.91 29.59 -10.85
N ALA A 384 -13.38 29.25 -12.06
CA ALA A 384 -13.96 27.94 -12.32
C ALA A 384 -12.84 26.91 -12.37
N LEU A 385 -12.82 25.98 -11.41
CA LEU A 385 -11.88 24.87 -11.33
C LEU A 385 -12.59 23.62 -10.81
N PRO A 386 -12.14 22.40 -11.20
CA PRO A 386 -12.74 21.18 -10.70
C PRO A 386 -12.18 20.74 -9.34
N LEU A 387 -12.99 20.00 -8.57
CA LEU A 387 -12.51 19.02 -7.63
C LEU A 387 -12.24 17.72 -8.39
N VAL A 388 -10.99 17.29 -8.44
CA VAL A 388 -10.59 16.07 -9.15
C VAL A 388 -10.43 14.92 -8.18
N SER A 389 -11.03 13.78 -8.50
CA SER A 389 -11.05 12.58 -7.67
C SER A 389 -11.07 11.31 -8.51
N HIS A 390 -10.74 10.19 -7.89
CA HIS A 390 -11.02 8.87 -8.46
C HIS A 390 -12.19 8.16 -7.75
N GLY A 391 -12.89 8.83 -6.82
CA GLY A 391 -14.13 8.33 -6.21
C GLY A 391 -13.99 7.76 -4.81
N TYR A 392 -13.79 8.62 -3.80
CA TYR A 392 -13.83 8.22 -2.38
C TYR A 392 -15.22 8.29 -1.76
N GLY A 393 -16.18 8.98 -2.42
CA GLY A 393 -17.59 9.00 -2.05
C GLY A 393 -18.10 10.25 -1.33
N PHE A 394 -17.24 11.24 -1.05
CA PHE A 394 -17.67 12.51 -0.42
C PHE A 394 -17.63 13.73 -1.35
N GLU A 395 -17.11 13.60 -2.55
CA GLU A 395 -16.77 14.70 -3.44
C GLU A 395 -17.98 15.59 -3.76
N THR A 396 -19.12 14.97 -4.05
CA THR A 396 -20.36 15.68 -4.34
C THR A 396 -20.84 16.47 -3.11
N ALA A 397 -20.80 15.87 -1.93
CA ALA A 397 -21.20 16.52 -0.69
C ALA A 397 -20.26 17.68 -0.32
N VAL A 398 -18.95 17.54 -0.57
CA VAL A 398 -17.97 18.63 -0.40
C VAL A 398 -18.28 19.78 -1.34
N ALA A 399 -18.53 19.51 -2.63
CA ALA A 399 -18.87 20.54 -3.60
C ALA A 399 -20.20 21.25 -3.24
N GLU A 400 -21.20 20.51 -2.77
CA GLU A 400 -22.47 21.06 -2.31
C GLU A 400 -22.30 21.97 -1.10
N GLN A 401 -21.53 21.58 -0.07
CA GLN A 401 -21.28 22.43 1.09
C GLN A 401 -20.48 23.69 0.73
N LEU A 402 -19.48 23.59 -0.15
CA LEU A 402 -18.74 24.76 -0.63
C LEU A 402 -19.65 25.72 -1.42
N GLN A 403 -20.61 25.18 -2.19
CA GLN A 403 -21.62 26.00 -2.86
C GLN A 403 -22.59 26.66 -1.86
N GLU A 404 -23.02 25.93 -0.84
CA GLU A 404 -23.94 26.44 0.17
C GLU A 404 -23.29 27.52 1.05
N GLU A 405 -22.08 27.25 1.55
CA GLU A 405 -21.42 28.09 2.54
C GLU A 405 -20.62 29.26 1.93
N LEU A 406 -19.99 29.04 0.78
CA LEU A 406 -19.10 30.03 0.14
C LEU A 406 -19.63 30.57 -1.18
N ASN A 407 -20.73 30.02 -1.72
CA ASN A 407 -21.27 30.31 -3.04
C ASN A 407 -20.25 30.00 -4.17
N ILE A 408 -19.41 29.00 -3.96
CA ILE A 408 -18.42 28.51 -4.93
C ILE A 408 -18.94 27.22 -5.57
N SER A 409 -19.09 27.22 -6.89
CA SER A 409 -19.48 26.04 -7.65
C SER A 409 -18.26 25.31 -8.20
N LEU A 410 -18.04 24.10 -7.71
CA LEU A 410 -16.94 23.24 -8.16
C LEU A 410 -17.53 22.03 -8.90
N PRO A 411 -17.28 21.85 -10.21
CA PRO A 411 -17.59 20.61 -10.86
C PRO A 411 -16.70 19.49 -10.28
N VAL A 412 -17.31 18.32 -10.01
CA VAL A 412 -16.55 17.14 -9.60
C VAL A 412 -16.13 16.39 -10.86
N GLU A 413 -14.85 16.16 -11.01
CA GLU A 413 -14.26 15.46 -12.14
C GLU A 413 -13.69 14.10 -11.67
N PHE A 414 -14.38 13.02 -12.03
CA PHE A 414 -13.94 11.68 -11.73
C PHE A 414 -12.99 11.16 -12.82
N ARG A 415 -11.87 10.55 -12.38
CA ARG A 415 -10.87 9.93 -13.23
C ARG A 415 -10.71 8.45 -12.86
N GLU A 416 -10.41 7.63 -13.85
CA GLU A 416 -9.92 6.28 -13.57
C GLU A 416 -8.62 6.35 -12.77
N PHE A 417 -8.39 5.37 -11.86
CA PHE A 417 -7.31 5.45 -10.87
C PHE A 417 -5.92 5.65 -11.51
N GLY A 418 -5.63 4.94 -12.60
CA GLY A 418 -4.35 5.09 -13.32
C GLY A 418 -4.16 6.49 -13.89
N ASP A 419 -5.19 7.04 -14.58
CA ASP A 419 -5.17 8.39 -15.15
C ASP A 419 -5.07 9.46 -14.06
N TYR A 420 -5.71 9.19 -12.90
CA TYR A 420 -5.64 10.07 -11.74
C TYR A 420 -4.22 10.16 -11.16
N LEU A 421 -3.54 9.02 -11.01
CA LEU A 421 -2.15 8.96 -10.54
C LEU A 421 -1.19 9.67 -11.51
N GLU A 422 -1.38 9.48 -12.82
CA GLU A 422 -0.57 10.14 -13.83
C GLU A 422 -0.76 11.67 -13.80
N LEU A 423 -2.01 12.14 -13.70
CA LEU A 423 -2.32 13.56 -13.62
C LEU A 423 -1.64 14.24 -12.43
N ARG A 424 -1.59 13.59 -11.27
CA ARG A 424 -0.95 14.13 -10.05
C ARG A 424 0.56 14.39 -10.20
N GLN A 425 1.22 13.69 -11.11
CA GLN A 425 2.66 13.80 -11.35
C GLN A 425 2.99 14.84 -12.44
N THR A 426 1.99 15.39 -13.13
CA THR A 426 2.21 16.36 -14.22
C THR A 426 2.18 17.81 -13.72
N ASP A 427 2.63 18.74 -14.57
CA ASP A 427 2.51 20.18 -14.30
C ASP A 427 1.06 20.70 -14.43
N ASP A 428 0.20 19.98 -15.16
CA ASP A 428 -1.23 20.27 -15.34
C ASP A 428 -2.11 19.65 -14.24
N ARG A 429 -1.49 19.26 -13.09
CA ARG A 429 -2.21 18.67 -11.94
C ARG A 429 -3.41 19.49 -11.50
N ALA A 430 -4.37 18.81 -10.88
CA ALA A 430 -5.51 19.46 -10.27
C ALA A 430 -5.06 20.49 -9.22
N GLN A 431 -5.81 21.57 -9.09
CA GLN A 431 -5.57 22.56 -8.04
C GLN A 431 -6.24 22.20 -6.72
N PHE A 432 -7.29 21.37 -6.77
CA PHE A 432 -7.99 20.83 -5.60
C PHE A 432 -8.32 19.37 -5.88
N TRP A 433 -7.86 18.47 -5.00
CA TRP A 433 -8.01 17.03 -5.16
C TRP A 433 -8.20 16.33 -3.82
N ASN A 434 -8.59 15.06 -3.85
CA ASN A 434 -8.56 14.19 -2.67
C ASN A 434 -7.73 12.92 -2.95
N VAL A 435 -7.19 12.35 -1.90
CA VAL A 435 -6.34 11.15 -1.97
C VAL A 435 -6.33 10.43 -0.63
N ALA A 436 -6.01 9.13 -0.67
CA ALA A 436 -5.61 8.38 0.52
C ALA A 436 -4.10 8.18 0.51
N TRP A 437 -3.48 8.29 1.69
CA TRP A 437 -2.12 7.86 1.91
C TRP A 437 -2.13 6.66 2.86
N SER A 438 -1.52 5.56 2.42
CA SER A 438 -1.26 4.37 3.23
C SER A 438 0.20 4.39 3.66
N ALA A 439 0.46 4.16 4.92
CA ALA A 439 1.83 4.20 5.44
C ALA A 439 2.77 3.24 4.72
N ASP A 440 3.91 3.74 4.26
CA ASP A 440 5.04 2.93 3.78
C ASP A 440 5.81 2.32 4.97
N TYR A 441 5.77 3.01 6.11
CA TYR A 441 6.31 2.58 7.40
C TYR A 441 5.57 3.25 8.57
N PRO A 442 5.46 2.60 9.75
CA PRO A 442 4.63 3.06 10.87
C PRO A 442 5.32 4.17 11.67
N HIS A 443 5.40 5.38 11.10
CA HIS A 443 6.05 6.52 11.74
C HIS A 443 5.40 7.84 11.29
N ALA A 444 5.32 8.84 12.19
CA ALA A 444 4.73 10.15 11.86
C ALA A 444 5.45 10.86 10.70
N HIS A 445 6.75 10.63 10.51
CA HIS A 445 7.50 11.17 9.38
C HIS A 445 6.94 10.73 8.02
N ASP A 446 6.33 9.56 7.92
CA ASP A 446 5.72 9.05 6.69
C ASP A 446 4.56 9.96 6.20
N PHE A 447 3.87 10.58 7.13
CA PHE A 447 2.72 11.45 6.87
C PHE A 447 3.09 12.95 6.85
N LEU A 448 4.03 13.34 7.67
CA LEU A 448 4.41 14.75 7.83
C LEU A 448 5.63 15.09 6.99
N GLY A 449 6.74 14.40 7.17
CA GLY A 449 7.97 14.66 6.42
C GLY A 449 7.84 14.28 4.96
N LEU A 450 7.47 13.02 4.70
CA LEU A 450 7.41 12.48 3.35
C LEU A 450 6.41 13.23 2.46
N LEU A 451 5.21 13.55 2.98
CA LEU A 451 4.14 14.17 2.20
C LEU A 451 4.23 15.70 2.11
N LEU A 452 4.84 16.38 3.10
CA LEU A 452 4.61 17.83 3.27
C LEU A 452 5.89 18.64 3.43
N GLU A 453 7.07 18.03 3.67
CA GLU A 453 8.35 18.76 3.73
C GLU A 453 8.66 19.40 2.37
N THR A 454 9.18 20.63 2.39
CA THR A 454 9.53 21.38 1.18
C THR A 454 10.45 20.57 0.28
N GLY A 455 10.06 20.40 -0.97
CA GLY A 455 10.85 19.70 -1.98
C GLY A 455 10.78 18.17 -1.93
N SER A 456 10.00 17.59 -1.02
CA SER A 456 9.70 16.16 -1.06
C SER A 456 8.97 15.81 -2.37
N ALA A 457 9.35 14.68 -2.98
CA ALA A 457 8.73 14.21 -4.22
C ALA A 457 7.24 13.86 -4.04
N SER A 458 6.83 13.51 -2.81
CA SER A 458 5.44 13.20 -2.46
C SER A 458 4.63 14.42 -2.00
N ASN A 459 5.26 15.61 -1.91
CA ASN A 459 4.56 16.87 -1.62
C ASN A 459 3.89 17.41 -2.90
N GLU A 460 2.75 16.83 -3.25
CA GLU A 460 2.03 17.12 -4.48
C GLU A 460 1.49 18.55 -4.54
N GLY A 461 1.12 19.12 -3.40
CA GLY A 461 0.69 20.51 -3.26
C GLY A 461 1.81 21.51 -3.43
N ARG A 462 3.07 21.06 -3.46
CA ARG A 462 4.27 21.92 -3.52
C ARG A 462 4.30 22.99 -2.44
N TRP A 463 3.65 22.69 -1.30
CA TRP A 463 3.64 23.59 -0.17
C TRP A 463 5.06 23.75 0.41
N SER A 464 5.36 24.93 0.91
CA SER A 464 6.67 25.24 1.48
C SER A 464 6.48 26.15 2.69
N ASN A 465 7.05 25.74 3.83
CA ASN A 465 7.04 26.54 5.04
C ASN A 465 8.31 26.25 5.86
N ALA A 466 9.17 27.26 6.06
CA ALA A 466 10.46 27.09 6.71
C ALA A 466 10.36 26.73 8.21
N GLU A 467 9.29 27.15 8.90
CA GLU A 467 9.05 26.78 10.31
C GLU A 467 8.67 25.29 10.40
N TYR A 468 7.79 24.85 9.49
CA TYR A 468 7.43 23.45 9.39
C TYR A 468 8.64 22.57 9.09
N ASP A 469 9.43 22.91 8.09
CA ASP A 469 10.62 22.15 7.71
C ASP A 469 11.62 22.04 8.87
N ALA A 470 11.80 23.12 9.64
CA ALA A 470 12.67 23.10 10.81
C ALA A 470 12.16 22.17 11.93
N LEU A 471 10.82 22.10 12.12
CA LEU A 471 10.20 21.18 13.08
C LEU A 471 10.34 19.72 12.62
N ILE A 472 10.16 19.44 11.33
CA ILE A 472 10.36 18.09 10.77
C ILE A 472 11.83 17.65 10.91
N GLU A 473 12.79 18.54 10.61
CA GLU A 473 14.21 18.26 10.80
C GLU A 473 14.55 18.01 12.28
N GLN A 474 13.99 18.80 13.19
CA GLN A 474 14.18 18.61 14.63
C GLN A 474 13.61 17.27 15.08
N ALA A 475 12.39 16.93 14.68
CA ALA A 475 11.76 15.65 15.01
C ALA A 475 12.58 14.47 14.49
N ALA A 476 13.09 14.55 13.25
CA ALA A 476 13.92 13.52 12.64
C ALA A 476 15.22 13.26 13.45
N GLY A 477 15.76 14.29 14.09
CA GLY A 477 16.95 14.19 14.93
C GLY A 477 16.70 13.80 16.39
N THR A 478 15.43 13.61 16.79
CA THR A 478 15.04 13.30 18.17
C THR A 478 14.83 11.79 18.29
N GLU A 479 15.50 11.15 19.28
CA GLU A 479 15.40 9.70 19.51
C GLU A 479 14.29 9.34 20.51
N ASP A 480 13.97 10.24 21.44
CA ASP A 480 12.92 10.03 22.44
C ASP A 480 11.54 10.16 21.78
N PRO A 481 10.71 9.11 21.78
CA PRO A 481 9.40 9.13 21.09
C PRO A 481 8.42 10.16 21.65
N ASP A 482 8.46 10.41 22.97
CA ASP A 482 7.54 11.36 23.60
C ASP A 482 7.94 12.81 23.25
N GLU A 483 9.25 13.11 23.25
CA GLU A 483 9.76 14.41 22.80
C GLU A 483 9.50 14.61 21.31
N GLN A 484 9.69 13.57 20.50
CA GLN A 484 9.43 13.60 19.08
C GLN A 484 7.94 13.86 18.78
N ALA A 485 7.02 13.22 19.51
CA ALA A 485 5.59 13.44 19.38
C ALA A 485 5.19 14.89 19.66
N VAL A 486 5.79 15.54 20.63
CA VAL A 486 5.58 16.97 20.92
C VAL A 486 6.01 17.84 19.75
N ILE A 487 7.14 17.55 19.12
CA ILE A 487 7.63 18.32 17.98
C ILE A 487 6.71 18.12 16.76
N TYR A 488 6.25 16.87 16.49
CA TYR A 488 5.28 16.62 15.43
C TYR A 488 3.94 17.30 15.68
N ALA A 489 3.49 17.41 16.94
CA ALA A 489 2.30 18.18 17.28
C ALA A 489 2.45 19.68 16.93
N GLN A 490 3.64 20.27 17.18
CA GLN A 490 3.94 21.65 16.76
C GLN A 490 3.92 21.79 15.23
N ALA A 491 4.48 20.85 14.49
CA ALA A 491 4.43 20.83 13.02
C ALA A 491 2.97 20.76 12.51
N GLN A 492 2.14 19.94 13.13
CA GLN A 492 0.72 19.83 12.78
C GLN A 492 -0.09 21.10 13.12
N GLN A 493 0.33 21.88 14.13
CA GLN A 493 -0.28 23.18 14.37
C GLN A 493 -0.01 24.16 13.21
N VAL A 494 1.19 24.13 12.60
CA VAL A 494 1.48 24.91 11.39
C VAL A 494 0.57 24.47 10.22
N LEU A 495 0.36 23.16 10.05
CA LEU A 495 -0.60 22.65 9.04
C LEU A 495 -2.02 23.16 9.27
N ARG A 496 -2.47 23.21 10.53
CA ARG A 496 -3.80 23.74 10.88
C ARG A 496 -3.95 25.22 10.51
N GLU A 497 -2.88 26.01 10.65
CA GLU A 497 -2.90 27.45 10.37
C GLU A 497 -2.83 27.73 8.87
N GLU A 498 -2.01 26.99 8.13
CA GLU A 498 -1.72 27.18 6.71
C GLU A 498 -2.68 26.40 5.78
N ALA A 499 -3.30 25.32 6.30
CA ALA A 499 -4.22 24.43 5.60
C ALA A 499 -3.75 23.96 4.20
N PRO A 500 -2.50 23.48 4.02
CA PRO A 500 -2.08 22.96 2.72
C PRO A 500 -2.81 21.68 2.34
N VAL A 501 -3.27 20.94 3.35
CA VAL A 501 -4.09 19.73 3.27
C VAL A 501 -5.17 19.74 4.35
N VAL A 502 -6.23 18.95 4.14
CA VAL A 502 -7.30 18.76 5.12
C VAL A 502 -7.52 17.27 5.33
N PRO A 503 -7.10 16.68 6.47
CA PRO A 503 -7.42 15.29 6.79
C PRO A 503 -8.91 15.12 7.04
N VAL A 504 -9.50 14.04 6.52
CA VAL A 504 -10.95 13.79 6.57
C VAL A 504 -11.28 12.61 7.45
N GLU A 505 -10.66 11.47 7.15
CA GLU A 505 -10.95 10.21 7.82
C GLU A 505 -9.74 9.29 7.88
N TYR A 506 -9.72 8.44 8.89
CA TYR A 506 -8.84 7.29 8.94
C TYR A 506 -9.57 6.05 8.42
N SER A 507 -8.88 5.22 7.65
CA SER A 507 -9.44 3.94 7.27
C SER A 507 -9.42 3.00 8.48
N SER A 508 -10.61 2.60 8.93
CA SER A 508 -10.78 1.42 9.77
C SER A 508 -11.09 0.23 8.87
N GLY A 509 -10.40 -0.87 9.08
CA GLY A 509 -10.62 -2.11 8.38
C GLY A 509 -11.40 -3.11 9.22
N TRP A 510 -12.11 -3.99 8.56
CA TRP A 510 -12.75 -5.15 9.16
C TRP A 510 -12.33 -6.39 8.39
N ALA A 511 -12.17 -7.50 9.09
CA ALA A 511 -11.91 -8.78 8.46
C ALA A 511 -12.65 -9.90 9.16
N LEU A 512 -13.00 -10.92 8.40
CA LEU A 512 -13.37 -12.22 8.93
C LEU A 512 -12.15 -13.12 8.94
N SER A 513 -11.86 -13.75 10.09
CA SER A 513 -10.76 -14.69 10.26
C SER A 513 -11.29 -15.95 10.93
N ARG A 514 -10.98 -17.14 10.38
CA ARG A 514 -11.38 -18.43 10.96
C ARG A 514 -10.90 -18.57 12.38
N ASP A 515 -11.77 -19.11 13.22
CA ASP A 515 -11.39 -19.48 14.58
C ASP A 515 -10.21 -20.46 14.55
N GLY A 516 -9.18 -20.13 15.31
CA GLY A 516 -7.94 -20.92 15.35
C GLY A 516 -6.88 -20.55 14.32
N LEU A 517 -7.14 -19.68 13.35
CA LEU A 517 -6.09 -19.09 12.50
C LEU A 517 -5.37 -17.98 13.28
N LEU A 518 -4.20 -18.32 13.82
CA LEU A 518 -3.35 -17.42 14.60
C LEU A 518 -2.48 -16.57 13.67
N GLY A 519 -2.13 -15.36 14.12
CA GLY A 519 -1.26 -14.45 13.37
C GLY A 519 -1.91 -13.74 12.19
N ALA A 520 -3.21 -13.95 11.94
CA ALA A 520 -3.95 -13.34 10.83
C ALA A 520 -4.44 -11.93 11.19
N THR A 521 -3.55 -11.10 11.75
CA THR A 521 -3.79 -9.69 12.02
C THR A 521 -2.83 -8.87 11.15
N PRO A 522 -3.35 -8.03 10.25
CA PRO A 522 -2.50 -7.11 9.50
C PRO A 522 -1.78 -6.16 10.46
N SER A 523 -0.55 -5.79 10.11
CA SER A 523 0.10 -4.64 10.72
C SER A 523 -0.60 -3.35 10.29
N GLY A 524 -0.35 -2.24 10.97
CA GLY A 524 -0.91 -0.94 10.60
C GLY A 524 -0.57 -0.49 9.17
N VAL A 525 0.51 -1.02 8.59
CA VAL A 525 0.89 -0.81 7.18
C VAL A 525 0.14 -1.73 6.19
N GLY A 526 -0.90 -2.44 6.65
CA GLY A 526 -1.93 -3.03 5.80
C GLY A 526 -1.66 -4.45 5.27
N TYR A 527 -0.62 -5.17 5.73
CA TYR A 527 -0.37 -6.55 5.30
C TYR A 527 -0.13 -7.51 6.48
N ILE A 528 -0.48 -8.78 6.26
CA ILE A 528 -0.20 -9.87 7.19
C ILE A 528 1.16 -10.49 6.82
N ARG A 529 2.02 -10.77 7.79
CA ARG A 529 3.23 -11.59 7.59
C ARG A 529 2.87 -13.06 7.74
N PHE A 530 2.84 -13.79 6.64
CA PHE A 530 2.42 -15.20 6.62
C PHE A 530 3.38 -16.13 7.36
N ALA A 531 4.63 -15.74 7.54
CA ALA A 531 5.57 -16.46 8.39
C ALA A 531 5.08 -16.67 9.84
N GLY A 532 4.19 -15.78 10.31
CA GLY A 532 3.57 -15.87 11.64
C GLY A 532 2.24 -16.61 11.69
N LEU A 533 1.72 -17.07 10.53
CA LEU A 533 0.45 -17.80 10.50
C LEU A 533 0.59 -19.23 11.01
N ALA A 534 -0.34 -19.65 11.82
CA ALA A 534 -0.45 -21.04 12.29
C ALA A 534 -1.90 -21.37 12.63
N TRP A 535 -2.26 -22.65 12.56
CA TRP A 535 -3.50 -23.13 13.15
C TRP A 535 -3.29 -23.50 14.64
N ALA A 536 -4.22 -23.10 15.49
CA ALA A 536 -4.25 -23.55 16.87
C ALA A 536 -4.42 -25.07 16.93
N GLU A 537 -3.85 -25.72 17.95
CA GLU A 537 -3.94 -27.19 18.11
C GLU A 537 -5.41 -27.65 18.08
N GLY A 538 -5.73 -28.54 17.16
CA GLY A 538 -7.07 -29.12 17.00
C GLY A 538 -8.08 -28.33 16.17
N SER A 539 -7.70 -27.19 15.58
CA SER A 539 -8.60 -26.36 14.76
C SER A 539 -8.41 -26.51 13.24
N GLY A 540 -7.32 -27.15 12.81
CA GLY A 540 -7.00 -27.36 11.39
C GLY A 540 -7.51 -28.72 10.88
N GLN A 541 -8.82 -28.85 10.59
CA GLN A 541 -9.37 -29.94 9.75
C GLN A 541 -10.58 -29.44 8.98
#